data_ce0bb0f16f0c1d01445755757eb344bb
#
_entry.id   ce0bb0f16f0c1d01445755757eb344bb
#
_cell.length_a   1.000
_cell.length_b   1.000
_cell.length_c   1.000
_cell.angle_alpha   90.00
_cell.angle_beta   90.00
_cell.angle_gamma   90.00
#
_symmetry.space_group_name_H-M   'P 1'
#
loop_
_entity.id
_entity.type
_entity.pdbx_description
1 polymer ?
#
loop_
_entity_poly.entity_id
_entity_poly.type
_entity_poly.pdbx_seq_one_letter_code
_entity_poly.pdbx_strand_id
1 'polypeptide(L)'
;MSTRGQPFHPFNIVKQSAFWAIHLGCLGVYWVGCSWTAITICLALYVIRMFAVTGAYHRYFSHRSYQTSRVFQFLLALLGTTAAQKGPIWWASHHRHHHKHSDTEEDIHPPGIYGLWWAHVGWVLSTQFIEPRSELVKDLCRFPELRVLDKHHIVPPLLLMGALAALGSYLGAHAPELHTSAGQLIVWGFCVSTTLLYHGTFCINSLAHVIGRPRFKTGDDSKNSFILALITLGEGWHNNHHRYPGSERQGFYWWEVDISHYILRGLSLFGLVWDLREPPARIYQEALERQEPQEPPQMPLAA
;
A
#
# COMPACT_ATOMS: atom_id res chain seq x y z
N MET A 1 25.71 23.92 -1.67
CA MET A 1 24.47 23.14 -1.67
C MET A 1 23.60 23.66 -2.80
N SER A 2 23.60 22.99 -3.93
CA SER A 2 22.83 23.39 -5.12
C SER A 2 21.41 22.91 -4.94
N THR A 3 20.47 23.82 -4.66
CA THR A 3 19.04 23.59 -4.81
C THR A 3 18.74 23.51 -6.31
N ARG A 4 19.03 22.39 -6.95
CA ARG A 4 18.48 22.10 -8.27
C ARG A 4 16.99 21.93 -8.09
N GLY A 5 16.25 23.00 -8.48
CA GLY A 5 14.83 23.09 -8.35
C GLY A 5 14.16 21.91 -9.02
N GLN A 6 13.35 21.19 -8.25
CA GLN A 6 12.32 20.35 -8.84
C GLN A 6 11.52 21.19 -9.82
N PRO A 7 11.22 20.68 -11.01
CA PRO A 7 10.15 21.27 -11.80
C PRO A 7 8.87 21.09 -10.95
N PHE A 8 8.45 22.16 -10.30
CA PHE A 8 7.19 22.21 -9.57
C PHE A 8 6.08 22.04 -10.61
N HIS A 9 5.71 20.80 -10.89
CA HIS A 9 4.56 20.54 -11.72
C HIS A 9 3.34 21.01 -10.93
N PRO A 10 2.57 21.97 -11.44
CA PRO A 10 1.50 22.59 -10.69
C PRO A 10 0.50 21.52 -10.25
N PHE A 11 0.11 21.58 -8.97
CA PHE A 11 -1.01 20.78 -8.47
C PHE A 11 -2.26 21.14 -9.27
N ASN A 12 -2.86 20.16 -9.90
CA ASN A 12 -4.13 20.36 -10.57
C ASN A 12 -5.26 19.91 -9.65
N ILE A 13 -5.82 20.85 -8.89
CA ILE A 13 -6.90 20.59 -7.95
C ILE A 13 -8.07 19.86 -8.62
N VAL A 14 -8.38 20.19 -9.87
CA VAL A 14 -9.48 19.55 -10.61
C VAL A 14 -9.17 18.07 -10.89
N LYS A 15 -7.94 17.74 -11.32
CA LYS A 15 -7.53 16.34 -11.56
C LYS A 15 -7.42 15.53 -10.26
N GLN A 16 -7.26 16.20 -9.12
CA GLN A 16 -7.17 15.58 -7.79
C GLN A 16 -8.43 15.81 -6.94
N SER A 17 -9.53 16.21 -7.58
CA SER A 17 -10.80 16.52 -6.89
C SER A 17 -11.32 15.38 -6.04
N ALA A 18 -11.18 14.12 -6.49
CA ALA A 18 -11.58 12.95 -5.72
C ALA A 18 -10.79 12.82 -4.40
N PHE A 19 -9.48 13.05 -4.41
CA PHE A 19 -8.65 13.05 -3.21
C PHE A 19 -9.15 14.09 -2.19
N TRP A 20 -9.35 15.32 -2.64
CA TRP A 20 -9.84 16.40 -1.77
C TRP A 20 -11.26 16.15 -1.29
N ALA A 21 -12.16 15.67 -2.15
CA ALA A 21 -13.53 15.35 -1.78
C ALA A 21 -13.61 14.28 -0.68
N ILE A 22 -12.76 13.25 -0.73
CA ILE A 22 -12.71 12.21 0.30
C ILE A 22 -12.25 12.80 1.63
N HIS A 23 -11.20 13.63 1.65
CA HIS A 23 -10.69 14.26 2.87
C HIS A 23 -11.69 15.25 3.46
N LEU A 24 -12.29 16.12 2.64
CA LEU A 24 -13.33 17.05 3.07
C LEU A 24 -14.59 16.30 3.54
N GLY A 25 -14.90 15.15 2.92
CA GLY A 25 -16.00 14.28 3.34
C GLY A 25 -15.85 13.77 4.77
N CYS A 26 -14.62 13.67 5.30
CA CYS A 26 -14.40 13.32 6.70
C CYS A 26 -14.99 14.36 7.68
N LEU A 27 -15.11 15.62 7.28
CA LEU A 27 -15.79 16.65 8.10
C LEU A 27 -17.25 16.32 8.35
N GLY A 28 -17.84 15.46 7.49
CA GLY A 28 -19.20 14.97 7.65
C GLY A 28 -19.47 14.29 9.00
N VAL A 29 -18.45 13.84 9.75
CA VAL A 29 -18.59 13.24 11.08
C VAL A 29 -19.31 14.17 12.07
N TYR A 30 -19.15 15.49 11.91
CA TYR A 30 -19.79 16.49 12.76
C TYR A 30 -21.33 16.52 12.59
N TRP A 31 -21.84 16.14 11.41
CA TRP A 31 -23.27 16.17 11.12
C TRP A 31 -23.93 14.81 11.25
N VAL A 32 -23.22 13.73 10.90
CA VAL A 32 -23.82 12.37 10.94
C VAL A 32 -23.63 11.69 12.28
N GLY A 33 -22.75 12.21 13.14
CA GLY A 33 -22.37 11.56 14.39
C GLY A 33 -21.63 10.23 14.17
N CYS A 34 -21.66 9.34 15.16
CA CYS A 34 -21.06 8.01 15.06
C CYS A 34 -21.92 6.95 15.76
N SER A 35 -21.77 5.69 15.29
CA SER A 35 -22.30 4.51 15.95
C SER A 35 -21.21 3.42 15.95
N TRP A 36 -21.32 2.44 16.85
CA TRP A 36 -20.42 1.30 16.85
C TRP A 36 -20.46 0.53 15.53
N THR A 37 -21.64 0.46 14.89
CA THR A 37 -21.80 -0.13 13.55
C THR A 37 -20.97 0.62 12.51
N ALA A 38 -21.04 1.96 12.47
CA ALA A 38 -20.28 2.76 11.53
C ALA A 38 -18.77 2.63 11.76
N ILE A 39 -18.32 2.63 13.02
CA ILE A 39 -16.90 2.44 13.37
C ILE A 39 -16.43 1.04 12.97
N THR A 40 -17.20 0.00 13.27
CA THR A 40 -16.86 -1.38 12.90
C THR A 40 -16.73 -1.55 11.38
N ILE A 41 -17.66 -1.00 10.60
CA ILE A 41 -17.61 -1.03 9.14
C ILE A 41 -16.40 -0.22 8.61
N CYS A 42 -16.10 0.93 9.22
CA CYS A 42 -14.93 1.73 8.88
C CYS A 42 -13.64 0.91 9.05
N LEU A 43 -13.45 0.28 10.20
CA LEU A 43 -12.26 -0.52 10.50
C LEU A 43 -12.19 -1.79 9.63
N ALA A 44 -13.32 -2.48 9.44
CA ALA A 44 -13.38 -3.66 8.57
C ALA A 44 -13.00 -3.31 7.12
N LEU A 45 -13.54 -2.22 6.58
CA LEU A 45 -13.20 -1.74 5.23
C LEU A 45 -11.77 -1.23 5.14
N TYR A 46 -11.22 -0.64 6.19
CA TYR A 46 -9.80 -0.32 6.26
C TYR A 46 -8.95 -1.58 6.09
N VAL A 47 -9.18 -2.60 6.92
CA VAL A 47 -8.41 -3.85 6.90
C VAL A 47 -8.54 -4.59 5.57
N ILE A 48 -9.77 -4.77 5.07
CA ILE A 48 -10.03 -5.47 3.81
C ILE A 48 -9.34 -4.76 2.64
N ARG A 49 -9.45 -3.44 2.55
CA ARG A 49 -8.86 -2.67 1.46
C ARG A 49 -7.35 -2.45 1.62
N MET A 50 -6.85 -2.37 2.87
CA MET A 50 -5.41 -2.39 3.11
C MET A 50 -4.81 -3.72 2.65
N PHE A 51 -5.45 -4.86 2.97
CA PHE A 51 -5.02 -6.16 2.42
C PHE A 51 -5.07 -6.17 0.88
N ALA A 52 -6.07 -5.57 0.25
CA ALA A 52 -6.12 -5.51 -1.21
C ALA A 52 -4.99 -4.66 -1.82
N VAL A 53 -4.53 -3.62 -1.13
CA VAL A 53 -3.33 -2.87 -1.54
C VAL A 53 -2.07 -3.69 -1.29
N THR A 54 -1.90 -4.23 -0.10
CA THR A 54 -0.67 -4.91 0.31
C THR A 54 -0.55 -6.31 -0.30
N GLY A 55 -1.57 -7.15 -0.15
CA GLY A 55 -1.58 -8.52 -0.68
C GLY A 55 -1.73 -8.57 -2.21
N ALA A 56 -2.60 -7.71 -2.79
CA ALA A 56 -2.82 -7.76 -4.23
C ALA A 56 -1.97 -6.75 -5.00
N TYR A 57 -2.17 -5.42 -4.84
CA TYR A 57 -1.46 -4.43 -5.64
C TYR A 57 0.05 -4.54 -5.47
N HIS A 58 0.53 -4.66 -4.26
CA HIS A 58 1.94 -4.73 -3.95
C HIS A 58 2.52 -6.13 -4.24
N ARG A 59 2.12 -7.16 -3.48
CA ARG A 59 2.76 -8.48 -3.55
C ARG A 59 2.44 -9.24 -4.83
N TYR A 60 1.22 -9.15 -5.35
CA TYR A 60 0.86 -9.86 -6.56
C TYR A 60 1.13 -9.06 -7.83
N PHE A 61 0.51 -7.91 -8.02
CA PHE A 61 0.61 -7.16 -9.29
C PHE A 61 2.00 -6.55 -9.50
N SER A 62 2.65 -6.07 -8.44
CA SER A 62 3.98 -5.48 -8.57
C SER A 62 5.08 -6.53 -8.58
N HIS A 63 5.10 -7.44 -7.61
CA HIS A 63 6.24 -8.35 -7.38
C HIS A 63 6.03 -9.78 -7.83
N ARG A 64 4.81 -10.17 -8.20
CA ARG A 64 4.52 -11.56 -8.60
C ARG A 64 4.97 -12.59 -7.56
N SER A 65 4.87 -12.26 -6.28
CA SER A 65 5.40 -13.08 -5.18
C SER A 65 4.59 -14.35 -4.89
N TYR A 66 3.43 -14.51 -5.51
CA TYR A 66 2.60 -15.70 -5.50
C TYR A 66 1.81 -15.82 -6.81
N GLN A 67 1.08 -16.92 -6.99
CA GLN A 67 0.23 -17.17 -8.15
C GLN A 67 -1.24 -17.28 -7.76
N THR A 68 -2.12 -17.02 -8.72
CA THR A 68 -3.57 -17.16 -8.58
C THR A 68 -4.25 -17.37 -9.92
N SER A 69 -5.53 -17.77 -9.91
CA SER A 69 -6.34 -17.90 -11.13
C SER A 69 -6.67 -16.52 -11.74
N ARG A 70 -6.96 -16.49 -13.04
CA ARG A 70 -7.33 -15.25 -13.73
C ARG A 70 -8.60 -14.60 -13.15
N VAL A 71 -9.55 -15.42 -12.71
CA VAL A 71 -10.78 -14.92 -12.06
C VAL A 71 -10.44 -14.27 -10.72
N PHE A 72 -9.66 -14.94 -9.88
CA PHE A 72 -9.29 -14.40 -8.58
C PHE A 72 -8.34 -13.19 -8.72
N GLN A 73 -7.45 -13.17 -9.73
CA GLN A 73 -6.69 -11.97 -10.11
C GLN A 73 -7.59 -10.78 -10.34
N PHE A 74 -8.68 -10.96 -11.12
CA PHE A 74 -9.63 -9.87 -11.36
C PHE A 74 -10.35 -9.42 -10.09
N LEU A 75 -10.77 -10.35 -9.23
CA LEU A 75 -11.41 -10.02 -7.96
C LEU A 75 -10.46 -9.24 -7.03
N LEU A 76 -9.19 -9.65 -6.96
CA LEU A 76 -8.15 -8.92 -6.21
C LEU A 76 -7.92 -7.51 -6.79
N ALA A 77 -7.88 -7.37 -8.12
CA ALA A 77 -7.74 -6.08 -8.78
C ALA A 77 -8.93 -5.17 -8.50
N LEU A 78 -10.16 -5.72 -8.61
CA LEU A 78 -11.39 -4.99 -8.33
C LEU A 78 -11.42 -4.50 -6.88
N LEU A 79 -11.11 -5.39 -5.93
CA LEU A 79 -11.04 -5.03 -4.52
C LEU A 79 -9.99 -3.95 -4.25
N GLY A 80 -8.78 -4.09 -4.83
CA GLY A 80 -7.72 -3.08 -4.73
C GLY A 80 -8.14 -1.73 -5.29
N THR A 81 -8.89 -1.70 -6.39
CA THR A 81 -9.37 -0.46 -6.99
C THR A 81 -10.36 0.28 -6.07
N THR A 82 -11.11 -0.43 -5.21
CA THR A 82 -11.99 0.21 -4.21
C THR A 82 -11.24 1.06 -3.19
N ALA A 83 -9.92 0.88 -3.07
CA ALA A 83 -9.06 1.70 -2.21
C ALA A 83 -8.87 3.13 -2.73
N ALA A 84 -9.39 3.44 -3.92
CA ALA A 84 -9.30 4.74 -4.59
C ALA A 84 -7.85 5.22 -4.84
N GLN A 85 -6.89 4.27 -4.96
CA GLN A 85 -5.49 4.51 -5.31
C GLN A 85 -5.21 4.19 -6.78
N LYS A 86 -6.13 4.54 -7.66
CA LYS A 86 -6.13 4.21 -9.10
C LYS A 86 -6.25 2.71 -9.38
N GLY A 87 -5.85 2.28 -10.59
CA GLY A 87 -5.97 0.89 -11.01
C GLY A 87 -4.68 0.08 -10.81
N PRO A 88 -4.75 -1.26 -11.03
CA PRO A 88 -3.64 -2.16 -10.77
C PRO A 88 -2.43 -1.94 -11.70
N ILE A 89 -2.66 -1.48 -12.94
CA ILE A 89 -1.59 -1.20 -13.91
C ILE A 89 -0.84 0.05 -13.51
N TRP A 90 -1.56 1.11 -13.17
CA TRP A 90 -0.96 2.36 -12.69
C TRP A 90 -0.13 2.11 -11.43
N TRP A 91 -0.72 1.47 -10.44
CA TRP A 91 -0.09 1.23 -9.15
C TRP A 91 1.19 0.39 -9.27
N ALA A 92 1.09 -0.76 -9.94
CA ALA A 92 2.24 -1.65 -10.14
C ALA A 92 3.36 -1.00 -10.96
N SER A 93 3.01 -0.17 -11.96
CA SER A 93 4.01 0.47 -12.82
C SER A 93 4.85 1.49 -12.06
N HIS A 94 4.21 2.29 -11.18
CA HIS A 94 4.91 3.26 -10.35
C HIS A 94 5.73 2.57 -9.25
N HIS A 95 5.21 1.51 -8.66
CA HIS A 95 5.91 0.76 -7.65
C HIS A 95 7.15 0.02 -8.20
N ARG A 96 7.05 -0.60 -9.39
CA ARG A 96 8.22 -1.20 -10.05
C ARG A 96 9.27 -0.15 -10.44
N HIS A 97 8.84 1.06 -10.78
CA HIS A 97 9.76 2.17 -11.01
C HIS A 97 10.48 2.58 -9.72
N HIS A 98 9.73 2.72 -8.62
CA HIS A 98 10.30 3.01 -7.30
C HIS A 98 11.39 1.98 -6.92
N HIS A 99 11.11 0.68 -7.00
CA HIS A 99 12.13 -0.34 -6.68
C HIS A 99 13.37 -0.29 -7.56
N LYS A 100 13.24 0.15 -8.81
CA LYS A 100 14.38 0.31 -9.71
C LYS A 100 15.26 1.51 -9.35
N HIS A 101 14.67 2.56 -8.77
CA HIS A 101 15.31 3.84 -8.55
C HIS A 101 15.23 4.31 -7.09
N SER A 102 14.93 3.42 -6.15
CA SER A 102 14.65 3.75 -4.74
C SER A 102 15.67 4.71 -4.17
N ASP A 103 15.17 5.79 -3.57
CA ASP A 103 15.92 6.88 -2.93
C ASP A 103 16.94 7.62 -3.82
N THR A 104 16.83 7.50 -5.16
CA THR A 104 17.60 8.30 -6.12
C THR A 104 16.79 9.51 -6.63
N GLU A 105 17.44 10.39 -7.41
CA GLU A 105 16.77 11.52 -8.08
C GLU A 105 15.67 11.09 -9.08
N GLU A 106 15.73 9.85 -9.59
CA GLU A 106 14.74 9.27 -10.50
C GLU A 106 13.55 8.65 -9.79
N ASP A 107 13.62 8.44 -8.48
CA ASP A 107 12.51 7.93 -7.68
C ASP A 107 11.35 8.92 -7.65
N ILE A 108 10.14 8.40 -7.58
CA ILE A 108 8.91 9.21 -7.57
C ILE A 108 8.64 9.89 -6.23
N HIS A 109 9.16 9.32 -5.13
CA HIS A 109 8.89 9.81 -3.77
C HIS A 109 10.06 9.65 -2.77
N PRO A 110 11.31 9.99 -3.11
CA PRO A 110 12.45 9.82 -2.20
C PRO A 110 12.42 10.87 -1.09
N PRO A 111 12.17 10.51 0.19
CA PRO A 111 12.05 11.48 1.26
C PRO A 111 13.35 12.21 1.59
N GLY A 112 14.50 11.55 1.38
CA GLY A 112 15.82 12.15 1.59
C GLY A 112 16.16 13.26 0.60
N ILE A 113 15.57 13.24 -0.60
CA ILE A 113 15.87 14.22 -1.67
C ILE A 113 14.80 15.31 -1.72
N TYR A 114 13.52 14.91 -1.69
CA TYR A 114 12.40 15.83 -1.95
C TYR A 114 11.59 16.16 -0.69
N GLY A 115 11.98 15.60 0.45
CA GLY A 115 11.35 15.84 1.75
C GLY A 115 10.13 14.97 2.02
N LEU A 116 9.80 14.84 3.31
CA LEU A 116 8.71 13.98 3.80
C LEU A 116 7.35 14.33 3.21
N TRP A 117 7.03 15.61 3.07
CA TRP A 117 5.72 16.03 2.55
C TRP A 117 5.53 15.56 1.10
N TRP A 118 6.59 15.69 0.28
CA TRP A 118 6.55 15.20 -1.10
C TRP A 118 6.36 13.68 -1.13
N ALA A 119 7.19 12.95 -0.39
CA ALA A 119 7.15 11.50 -0.34
C ALA A 119 5.81 10.97 0.18
N HIS A 120 5.18 11.69 1.13
CA HIS A 120 3.91 11.28 1.71
C HIS A 120 2.71 11.60 0.80
N VAL A 121 2.56 12.84 0.34
CA VAL A 121 1.37 13.32 -0.39
C VAL A 121 1.72 14.02 -1.69
N GLY A 122 2.79 14.79 -1.74
CA GLY A 122 3.07 15.70 -2.85
C GLY A 122 3.11 15.02 -4.21
N TRP A 123 3.75 13.86 -4.31
CA TRP A 123 3.84 13.09 -5.56
C TRP A 123 2.47 12.61 -6.06
N VAL A 124 1.56 12.23 -5.14
CA VAL A 124 0.18 11.81 -5.47
C VAL A 124 -0.62 12.98 -6.05
N LEU A 125 -0.37 14.19 -5.54
CA LEU A 125 -1.05 15.42 -5.98
C LEU A 125 -0.43 15.99 -7.28
N SER A 126 0.78 15.54 -7.65
CA SER A 126 1.46 15.97 -8.86
C SER A 126 0.76 15.47 -10.12
N THR A 127 0.74 16.30 -11.17
CA THR A 127 0.25 15.89 -12.48
C THR A 127 1.25 15.02 -13.26
N GLN A 128 2.48 14.92 -12.79
CA GLN A 128 3.56 14.16 -13.44
C GLN A 128 3.31 12.65 -13.47
N PHE A 129 2.61 12.12 -12.45
CA PHE A 129 2.43 10.69 -12.25
C PHE A 129 0.98 10.22 -12.50
N ILE A 130 0.24 10.94 -13.36
CA ILE A 130 -1.15 10.58 -13.67
C ILE A 130 -1.22 9.31 -14.52
N GLU A 131 -0.35 9.20 -15.52
CA GLU A 131 -0.35 8.10 -16.48
C GLU A 131 0.48 6.92 -15.99
N PRO A 132 0.05 5.66 -16.27
CA PRO A 132 0.85 4.49 -15.92
C PRO A 132 2.09 4.36 -16.81
N ARG A 133 3.17 3.84 -16.27
CA ARG A 133 4.39 3.47 -16.99
C ARG A 133 4.23 2.07 -17.59
N SER A 134 3.43 1.97 -18.65
CA SER A 134 2.98 0.68 -19.22
C SER A 134 4.15 -0.21 -19.69
N GLU A 135 5.28 0.36 -20.04
CA GLU A 135 6.51 -0.36 -20.43
C GLU A 135 7.08 -1.23 -19.30
N LEU A 136 6.82 -0.87 -18.02
CA LEU A 136 7.29 -1.62 -16.85
C LEU A 136 6.33 -2.77 -16.46
N VAL A 137 5.13 -2.78 -17.02
CA VAL A 137 4.05 -3.71 -16.64
C VAL A 137 3.38 -4.38 -17.85
N LYS A 138 4.17 -4.68 -18.91
CA LYS A 138 3.67 -5.33 -20.13
C LYS A 138 2.96 -6.67 -19.83
N ASP A 139 3.40 -7.37 -18.79
CA ASP A 139 2.79 -8.59 -18.28
C ASP A 139 1.36 -8.38 -17.76
N LEU A 140 1.04 -7.22 -17.20
CA LEU A 140 -0.31 -6.85 -16.75
C LEU A 140 -1.16 -6.30 -17.90
N CYS A 141 -0.55 -5.54 -18.80
CA CYS A 141 -1.24 -4.91 -19.92
C CYS A 141 -1.84 -5.90 -20.92
N ARG A 142 -1.40 -7.18 -20.92
CA ARG A 142 -1.99 -8.23 -21.75
C ARG A 142 -3.40 -8.65 -21.32
N PHE A 143 -3.83 -8.31 -20.08
CA PHE A 143 -5.15 -8.65 -19.56
C PHE A 143 -6.14 -7.51 -19.84
N PRO A 144 -7.12 -7.70 -20.75
CA PRO A 144 -8.07 -6.64 -21.10
C PRO A 144 -8.90 -6.15 -19.91
N GLU A 145 -9.27 -7.06 -18.99
CA GLU A 145 -10.03 -6.75 -17.79
C GLU A 145 -9.26 -5.82 -16.85
N LEU A 146 -7.93 -5.98 -16.74
CA LEU A 146 -7.10 -5.09 -15.93
C LEU A 146 -6.98 -3.71 -16.57
N ARG A 147 -6.88 -3.64 -17.91
CA ARG A 147 -6.87 -2.36 -18.63
C ARG A 147 -8.19 -1.60 -18.49
N VAL A 148 -9.33 -2.30 -18.57
CA VAL A 148 -10.64 -1.71 -18.36
C VAL A 148 -10.77 -1.16 -16.94
N LEU A 149 -10.36 -1.95 -15.95
CA LEU A 149 -10.41 -1.56 -14.54
C LEU A 149 -9.48 -0.36 -14.27
N ASP A 150 -8.29 -0.35 -14.84
CA ASP A 150 -7.33 0.75 -14.70
C ASP A 150 -7.85 2.05 -15.34
N LYS A 151 -8.43 1.96 -16.54
CA LYS A 151 -9.04 3.10 -17.23
C LYS A 151 -10.25 3.67 -16.49
N HIS A 152 -11.06 2.81 -15.87
CA HIS A 152 -12.30 3.17 -15.18
C HIS A 152 -12.16 3.05 -13.65
N HIS A 153 -10.98 3.33 -13.12
CA HIS A 153 -10.61 3.15 -11.71
C HIS A 153 -11.47 3.91 -10.70
N ILE A 154 -12.23 4.90 -11.13
CA ILE A 154 -13.18 5.66 -10.30
C ILE A 154 -14.45 4.86 -10.01
N VAL A 155 -14.85 3.95 -10.91
CA VAL A 155 -16.13 3.22 -10.81
C VAL A 155 -16.21 2.34 -9.57
N PRO A 156 -15.23 1.47 -9.23
CA PRO A 156 -15.32 0.63 -8.05
C PRO A 156 -15.45 1.38 -6.71
N PRO A 157 -14.71 2.48 -6.45
CA PRO A 157 -14.95 3.31 -5.27
C PRO A 157 -16.37 3.90 -5.21
N LEU A 158 -16.92 4.38 -6.33
CA LEU A 158 -18.27 4.90 -6.39
C LEU A 158 -19.33 3.81 -6.13
N LEU A 159 -19.13 2.60 -6.66
CA LEU A 159 -19.99 1.45 -6.37
C LEU A 159 -19.94 1.06 -4.89
N LEU A 160 -18.75 1.07 -4.27
CA LEU A 160 -18.61 0.85 -2.83
C LEU A 160 -19.38 1.91 -2.04
N MET A 161 -19.25 3.18 -2.39
CA MET A 161 -19.95 4.28 -1.73
C MET A 161 -21.49 4.12 -1.87
N GLY A 162 -21.97 3.76 -3.06
CA GLY A 162 -23.39 3.45 -3.30
C GLY A 162 -23.90 2.25 -2.49
N ALA A 163 -23.10 1.18 -2.41
CA ALA A 163 -23.43 0.00 -1.59
C ALA A 163 -23.51 0.35 -0.10
N LEU A 164 -22.61 1.19 0.40
CA LEU A 164 -22.63 1.68 1.78
C LEU A 164 -23.85 2.57 2.06
N ALA A 165 -24.24 3.42 1.10
CA ALA A 165 -25.46 4.21 1.19
C ALA A 165 -26.69 3.32 1.28
N ALA A 166 -26.80 2.33 0.41
CA ALA A 166 -27.91 1.37 0.39
C ALA A 166 -27.97 0.54 1.69
N LEU A 167 -26.80 0.03 2.13
CA LEU A 167 -26.69 -0.72 3.41
C LEU A 167 -27.11 0.15 4.59
N GLY A 168 -26.61 1.38 4.69
CA GLY A 168 -26.98 2.28 5.79
C GLY A 168 -28.45 2.67 5.81
N SER A 169 -29.07 2.86 4.63
CA SER A 169 -30.51 3.07 4.51
C SER A 169 -31.29 1.84 4.95
N TYR A 170 -30.86 0.65 4.51
CA TYR A 170 -31.50 -0.61 4.91
C TYR A 170 -31.42 -0.85 6.42
N LEU A 171 -30.24 -0.72 7.02
CA LEU A 171 -30.05 -0.90 8.45
C LEU A 171 -30.83 0.14 9.27
N GLY A 172 -30.85 1.40 8.84
CA GLY A 172 -31.64 2.45 9.51
C GLY A 172 -33.14 2.17 9.53
N ALA A 173 -33.66 1.50 8.48
CA ALA A 173 -35.08 1.14 8.38
C ALA A 173 -35.45 -0.17 9.10
N HIS A 174 -34.56 -1.18 9.10
CA HIS A 174 -34.88 -2.54 9.54
C HIS A 174 -34.18 -2.99 10.83
N ALA A 175 -33.16 -2.22 11.28
CA ALA A 175 -32.41 -2.49 12.51
C ALA A 175 -32.06 -1.16 13.22
N PRO A 176 -33.06 -0.38 13.66
CA PRO A 176 -32.85 0.96 14.25
C PRO A 176 -31.99 0.92 15.52
N GLU A 177 -31.93 -0.20 16.23
CA GLU A 177 -31.06 -0.44 17.39
C GLU A 177 -29.56 -0.35 17.06
N LEU A 178 -29.17 -0.46 15.79
CA LEU A 178 -27.78 -0.27 15.34
C LEU A 178 -27.38 1.21 15.25
N HIS A 179 -28.33 2.13 15.43
CA HIS A 179 -28.13 3.58 15.41
C HIS A 179 -27.30 4.07 14.24
N THR A 180 -27.47 3.49 13.04
CA THR A 180 -26.70 3.82 11.84
C THR A 180 -27.60 4.35 10.73
N SER A 181 -26.98 5.00 9.74
CA SER A 181 -27.68 5.61 8.60
C SER A 181 -26.82 5.58 7.33
N ALA A 182 -27.42 5.87 6.19
CA ALA A 182 -26.69 6.05 4.92
C ALA A 182 -25.57 7.08 5.05
N GLY A 183 -25.85 8.23 5.69
CA GLY A 183 -24.86 9.29 5.90
C GLY A 183 -23.67 8.81 6.74
N GLN A 184 -23.94 8.09 7.84
CA GLN A 184 -22.87 7.53 8.66
C GLN A 184 -22.01 6.53 7.88
N LEU A 185 -22.62 5.60 7.12
CA LEU A 185 -21.83 4.62 6.38
C LEU A 185 -21.05 5.22 5.20
N ILE A 186 -21.56 6.27 4.55
CA ILE A 186 -20.78 7.02 3.56
C ILE A 186 -19.59 7.71 4.23
N VAL A 187 -19.83 8.44 5.32
CA VAL A 187 -18.78 9.23 5.96
C VAL A 187 -17.73 8.33 6.62
N TRP A 188 -18.15 7.42 7.51
CA TRP A 188 -17.22 6.53 8.21
C TRP A 188 -16.70 5.40 7.33
N GLY A 189 -17.59 4.68 6.66
CA GLY A 189 -17.25 3.50 5.86
C GLY A 189 -16.49 3.85 4.57
N PHE A 190 -16.73 5.00 3.96
CA PHE A 190 -16.02 5.41 2.75
C PHE A 190 -15.01 6.52 3.02
N CYS A 191 -15.42 7.72 3.43
CA CYS A 191 -14.50 8.86 3.52
C CYS A 191 -13.41 8.65 4.57
N VAL A 192 -13.78 8.37 5.83
CA VAL A 192 -12.82 8.18 6.93
C VAL A 192 -11.92 6.97 6.68
N SER A 193 -12.51 5.79 6.34
CA SER A 193 -11.70 4.60 6.12
C SER A 193 -10.77 4.72 4.92
N THR A 194 -11.15 5.47 3.85
CA THR A 194 -10.28 5.71 2.70
C THR A 194 -9.16 6.69 3.03
N THR A 195 -9.45 7.74 3.81
CA THR A 195 -8.42 8.68 4.29
C THR A 195 -7.39 7.98 5.18
N LEU A 196 -7.84 7.15 6.12
CA LEU A 196 -6.94 6.33 6.94
C LEU A 196 -6.08 5.39 6.07
N LEU A 197 -6.70 4.75 5.07
CA LEU A 197 -6.01 3.87 4.13
C LEU A 197 -4.94 4.61 3.32
N TYR A 198 -5.26 5.81 2.81
CA TYR A 198 -4.30 6.65 2.09
C TYR A 198 -3.08 6.92 2.94
N HIS A 199 -3.28 7.49 4.14
CA HIS A 199 -2.17 7.84 5.00
C HIS A 199 -1.41 6.63 5.52
N GLY A 200 -2.08 5.50 5.79
CA GLY A 200 -1.41 4.23 6.10
C GLY A 200 -0.46 3.80 4.96
N THR A 201 -0.94 3.77 3.72
CA THR A 201 -0.12 3.42 2.56
C THR A 201 1.00 4.45 2.32
N PHE A 202 0.69 5.74 2.41
CA PHE A 202 1.67 6.81 2.18
C PHE A 202 2.78 6.84 3.23
N CYS A 203 2.54 6.33 4.45
CA CYS A 203 3.59 6.13 5.45
C CYS A 203 4.69 5.17 4.95
N ILE A 204 4.35 4.21 4.09
CA ILE A 204 5.36 3.32 3.52
C ILE A 204 6.26 4.08 2.54
N ASN A 205 5.70 4.96 1.72
CA ASN A 205 6.47 5.78 0.77
C ASN A 205 7.37 6.82 1.48
N SER A 206 7.02 7.23 2.69
CA SER A 206 7.69 8.31 3.41
C SER A 206 8.39 7.82 4.68
N LEU A 207 7.63 7.40 5.69
CA LEU A 207 8.17 7.09 7.01
C LEU A 207 9.00 5.80 7.03
N ALA A 208 8.68 4.81 6.20
CA ALA A 208 9.43 3.55 6.15
C ALA A 208 10.85 3.70 5.59
N HIS A 209 11.20 4.84 4.99
CA HIS A 209 12.57 5.21 4.61
C HIS A 209 13.26 6.10 5.67
N VAL A 210 12.55 6.54 6.72
CA VAL A 210 13.08 7.45 7.74
C VAL A 210 13.07 6.82 9.15
N ILE A 211 11.99 6.12 9.51
CA ILE A 211 11.73 5.61 10.85
C ILE A 211 11.86 4.09 10.89
N GLY A 212 12.72 3.59 11.75
CA GLY A 212 12.95 2.16 11.96
C GLY A 212 14.42 1.78 11.94
N ARG A 213 14.68 0.49 11.73
CA ARG A 213 16.05 -0.05 11.69
C ARG A 213 16.30 -0.83 10.41
N PRO A 214 17.38 -0.58 9.67
CA PRO A 214 17.78 -1.42 8.55
C PRO A 214 18.37 -2.73 9.07
N ARG A 215 17.93 -3.85 8.51
CA ARG A 215 18.55 -5.16 8.74
C ARG A 215 19.57 -5.48 7.65
N PHE A 216 19.25 -5.12 6.43
CA PHE A 216 20.03 -5.39 5.24
C PHE A 216 20.60 -4.12 4.63
N LYS A 217 21.72 -4.24 3.91
CA LYS A 217 22.18 -3.18 2.98
C LYS A 217 21.44 -3.34 1.67
N THR A 218 20.50 -2.47 1.44
CA THR A 218 19.64 -2.49 0.24
C THR A 218 20.11 -1.51 -0.82
N GLY A 219 20.97 -0.56 -0.46
CA GLY A 219 21.39 0.53 -1.34
C GLY A 219 20.45 1.73 -1.30
N ASP A 220 19.40 1.64 -0.49
CA ASP A 220 18.39 2.66 -0.21
C ASP A 220 18.23 2.88 1.31
N ASP A 221 17.37 3.81 1.71
CA ASP A 221 17.13 4.18 3.11
C ASP A 221 15.99 3.38 3.77
N SER A 222 15.50 2.31 3.13
CA SER A 222 14.40 1.48 3.66
C SER A 222 14.69 0.93 5.05
N LYS A 223 13.67 0.89 5.92
CA LYS A 223 13.77 0.46 7.32
C LYS A 223 12.63 -0.46 7.71
N ASN A 224 12.88 -1.30 8.72
CA ASN A 224 11.88 -2.13 9.35
C ASN A 224 11.29 -1.38 10.55
N SER A 225 9.97 -1.27 10.61
CA SER A 225 9.21 -0.64 11.70
C SER A 225 8.01 -1.49 12.07
N PHE A 226 7.98 -1.98 13.32
CA PHE A 226 6.87 -2.78 13.84
C PHE A 226 5.54 -2.02 13.83
N ILE A 227 5.57 -0.73 14.20
CA ILE A 227 4.35 0.11 14.23
C ILE A 227 3.77 0.25 12.83
N LEU A 228 4.62 0.55 11.84
CA LEU A 228 4.17 0.63 10.45
C LEU A 228 3.67 -0.73 9.95
N ALA A 229 4.30 -1.84 10.34
CA ALA A 229 3.86 -3.18 9.98
C ALA A 229 2.46 -3.49 10.52
N LEU A 230 2.12 -3.10 11.75
CA LEU A 230 0.77 -3.28 12.28
C LEU A 230 -0.27 -2.45 11.52
N ILE A 231 0.03 -1.17 11.27
CA ILE A 231 -0.89 -0.26 10.56
C ILE A 231 -1.12 -0.73 9.12
N THR A 232 -0.09 -1.22 8.44
CA THR A 232 -0.14 -1.57 7.02
C THR A 232 -0.18 -3.06 6.75
N LEU A 233 -0.57 -3.87 7.75
CA LEU A 233 -0.72 -5.33 7.65
C LEU A 233 0.54 -6.08 7.19
N GLY A 234 1.74 -5.55 7.50
CA GLY A 234 3.03 -6.19 7.23
C GLY A 234 4.02 -5.36 6.41
N GLU A 235 3.58 -4.31 5.71
CA GLU A 235 4.46 -3.53 4.82
C GLU A 235 5.55 -2.73 5.56
N GLY A 236 5.42 -2.56 6.88
CA GLY A 236 6.45 -1.92 7.72
C GLY A 236 7.73 -2.73 7.85
N TRP A 237 7.79 -4.00 7.40
CA TRP A 237 9.03 -4.77 7.24
C TRP A 237 9.72 -4.40 5.93
N HIS A 238 9.85 -3.12 5.68
CA HIS A 238 10.16 -2.53 4.40
C HIS A 238 11.61 -2.76 3.93
N ASN A 239 12.56 -2.77 4.86
CA ASN A 239 13.95 -3.12 4.53
C ASN A 239 14.12 -4.61 4.18
N ASN A 240 13.37 -5.51 4.82
CA ASN A 240 13.31 -6.91 4.41
C ASN A 240 12.79 -7.02 2.98
N HIS A 241 11.70 -6.29 2.70
CA HIS A 241 11.07 -6.25 1.38
C HIS A 241 12.03 -5.72 0.30
N HIS A 242 12.69 -4.59 0.52
CA HIS A 242 13.67 -4.03 -0.41
C HIS A 242 14.88 -4.96 -0.64
N ARG A 243 15.24 -5.76 0.37
CA ARG A 243 16.30 -6.77 0.21
C ARG A 243 15.87 -7.95 -0.66
N TYR A 244 14.63 -8.40 -0.57
CA TYR A 244 14.11 -9.51 -1.36
C TYR A 244 12.64 -9.30 -1.73
N PRO A 245 12.36 -8.44 -2.72
CA PRO A 245 10.98 -8.05 -3.10
C PRO A 245 10.17 -9.20 -3.71
N GLY A 246 10.82 -10.28 -4.17
CA GLY A 246 10.15 -11.48 -4.67
C GLY A 246 9.50 -12.34 -3.61
N SER A 247 9.73 -12.09 -2.32
CA SER A 247 9.06 -12.82 -1.23
C SER A 247 7.59 -12.40 -1.11
N GLU A 248 6.72 -13.40 -0.87
CA GLU A 248 5.34 -13.13 -0.52
C GLU A 248 5.23 -12.59 0.91
N ARG A 249 6.05 -13.11 1.85
CA ARG A 249 6.11 -12.59 3.22
C ARG A 249 7.16 -11.48 3.35
N GLN A 250 6.84 -10.42 4.08
CA GLN A 250 7.78 -9.34 4.40
C GLN A 250 8.35 -9.45 5.81
N GLY A 251 7.57 -9.99 6.75
CA GLY A 251 8.08 -10.43 8.05
C GLY A 251 8.86 -11.73 7.89
N PHE A 252 10.20 -11.67 7.82
CA PHE A 252 11.03 -12.87 7.56
C PHE A 252 11.11 -13.81 8.76
N TYR A 253 10.91 -13.32 9.97
CA TYR A 253 10.96 -14.09 11.20
C TYR A 253 9.58 -14.22 11.83
N TRP A 254 9.37 -15.25 12.66
CA TRP A 254 8.06 -15.54 13.27
C TRP A 254 7.53 -14.42 14.18
N TRP A 255 8.42 -13.59 14.76
CA TRP A 255 8.03 -12.42 15.58
C TRP A 255 7.74 -11.17 14.76
N GLU A 256 8.01 -11.20 13.49
CA GLU A 256 7.70 -10.12 12.56
C GLU A 256 6.28 -10.31 12.03
N VAL A 257 5.32 -9.73 12.75
CA VAL A 257 3.90 -9.85 12.43
C VAL A 257 3.62 -9.33 11.03
N ASP A 258 3.13 -10.20 10.15
CA ASP A 258 2.78 -9.91 8.76
C ASP A 258 1.37 -10.44 8.48
N ILE A 259 0.39 -9.59 8.73
CA ILE A 259 -1.05 -9.96 8.63
C ILE A 259 -1.41 -10.34 7.19
N SER A 260 -0.85 -9.62 6.19
CA SER A 260 -1.09 -9.94 4.78
C SER A 260 -0.59 -11.34 4.41
N HIS A 261 0.56 -11.76 4.94
CA HIS A 261 1.05 -13.13 4.82
C HIS A 261 0.08 -14.15 5.43
N TYR A 262 -0.43 -13.88 6.63
CA TYR A 262 -1.36 -14.82 7.28
C TYR A 262 -2.65 -14.96 6.49
N ILE A 263 -3.18 -13.87 5.93
CA ILE A 263 -4.37 -13.91 5.06
C ILE A 263 -4.07 -14.72 3.78
N LEU A 264 -2.92 -14.48 3.12
CA LEU A 264 -2.53 -15.21 1.90
C LEU A 264 -2.32 -16.70 2.18
N ARG A 265 -1.71 -17.05 3.32
CA ARG A 265 -1.64 -18.45 3.78
C ARG A 265 -3.03 -19.07 3.98
N GLY A 266 -3.95 -18.33 4.59
CA GLY A 266 -5.35 -18.75 4.72
C GLY A 266 -5.99 -18.99 3.35
N LEU A 267 -5.86 -18.06 2.40
CA LEU A 267 -6.38 -18.20 1.03
C LEU A 267 -5.76 -19.39 0.29
N SER A 268 -4.50 -19.73 0.55
CA SER A 268 -3.84 -20.88 -0.07
C SER A 268 -4.42 -22.21 0.38
N LEU A 269 -4.95 -22.31 1.60
CA LEU A 269 -5.64 -23.53 2.07
C LEU A 269 -6.89 -23.83 1.25
N PHE A 270 -7.51 -22.81 0.66
CA PHE A 270 -8.68 -22.94 -0.20
C PHE A 270 -8.33 -23.02 -1.70
N GLY A 271 -7.02 -23.07 -2.05
CA GLY A 271 -6.58 -23.11 -3.44
C GLY A 271 -6.84 -21.82 -4.24
N LEU A 272 -7.12 -20.70 -3.56
CA LEU A 272 -7.36 -19.40 -4.21
C LEU A 272 -6.05 -18.74 -4.64
N VAL A 273 -4.97 -18.99 -3.89
CA VAL A 273 -3.61 -18.58 -4.20
C VAL A 273 -2.65 -19.74 -3.97
N TRP A 274 -1.52 -19.78 -4.70
CA TRP A 274 -0.50 -20.82 -4.58
C TRP A 274 0.89 -20.27 -4.93
N ASP A 275 1.93 -21.09 -4.76
CA ASP A 275 3.32 -20.69 -5.01
C ASP A 275 3.70 -19.40 -4.23
N LEU A 276 3.40 -19.41 -2.94
CA LEU A 276 3.78 -18.32 -2.04
C LEU A 276 5.30 -18.37 -1.82
N ARG A 277 6.03 -17.45 -2.44
CA ARG A 277 7.48 -17.43 -2.41
C ARG A 277 8.01 -16.92 -1.08
N GLU A 278 8.94 -17.67 -0.51
CA GLU A 278 9.63 -17.30 0.72
C GLU A 278 11.07 -16.85 0.44
N PRO A 279 11.71 -16.11 1.37
CA PRO A 279 13.10 -15.75 1.24
C PRO A 279 13.97 -17.01 1.26
N PRO A 280 14.94 -17.14 0.33
CA PRO A 280 15.86 -18.29 0.35
C PRO A 280 16.79 -18.23 1.55
N ALA A 281 17.34 -19.41 1.94
CA ALA A 281 18.21 -19.57 3.12
C ALA A 281 19.37 -18.55 3.18
N ARG A 282 19.94 -18.18 2.04
CA ARG A 282 21.02 -17.18 1.94
C ARG A 282 20.66 -15.82 2.53
N ILE A 283 19.37 -15.41 2.47
CA ILE A 283 18.91 -14.13 3.02
C ILE A 283 18.95 -14.17 4.55
N TYR A 284 18.58 -15.30 5.14
CA TYR A 284 18.68 -15.48 6.60
C TYR A 284 20.14 -15.54 7.07
N GLN A 285 21.03 -16.19 6.32
CA GLN A 285 22.46 -16.23 6.59
C GLN A 285 23.08 -14.83 6.56
N GLU A 286 22.79 -14.03 5.52
CA GLU A 286 23.26 -12.63 5.46
C GLU A 286 22.82 -11.80 6.66
N ALA A 287 21.60 -12.03 7.16
CA ALA A 287 21.11 -11.31 8.33
C ALA A 287 21.87 -11.73 9.62
N LEU A 288 22.29 -12.98 9.75
CA LEU A 288 23.07 -13.47 10.88
C LEU A 288 24.50 -12.92 10.87
N GLU A 289 25.19 -13.00 9.74
CA GLU A 289 26.55 -12.48 9.56
C GLU A 289 26.68 -10.98 9.92
N ARG A 290 25.61 -10.22 9.75
CA ARG A 290 25.56 -8.80 10.09
C ARG A 290 25.33 -8.52 11.59
N GLN A 291 24.82 -9.49 12.32
CA GLN A 291 24.62 -9.39 13.77
C GLN A 291 25.87 -9.82 14.55
N GLU A 292 26.78 -10.56 13.91
CA GLU A 292 28.07 -10.91 14.54
C GLU A 292 28.94 -9.65 14.64
N PRO A 293 29.56 -9.39 15.81
CA PRO A 293 30.54 -8.33 15.95
C PRO A 293 31.67 -8.56 14.92
N GLN A 294 31.91 -7.62 14.04
CA GLN A 294 33.11 -7.68 13.20
C GLN A 294 34.34 -7.69 14.11
N GLU A 295 35.14 -8.75 14.06
CA GLU A 295 36.43 -8.75 14.72
C GLU A 295 37.20 -7.48 14.30
N PRO A 296 37.76 -6.74 15.25
CA PRO A 296 38.60 -5.59 14.91
C PRO A 296 39.70 -6.03 13.93
N PRO A 297 40.02 -5.23 12.92
CA PRO A 297 41.07 -5.58 11.98
C PRO A 297 42.34 -5.91 12.76
N GLN A 298 42.87 -7.13 12.57
CA GLN A 298 44.13 -7.52 13.18
C GLN A 298 45.20 -6.54 12.70
N MET A 299 45.72 -5.73 13.64
CA MET A 299 46.86 -4.89 13.31
C MET A 299 48.02 -5.79 12.88
N PRO A 300 48.69 -5.51 11.76
CA PRO A 300 49.86 -6.25 11.39
C PRO A 300 50.89 -6.14 12.54
N LEU A 301 51.33 -7.29 13.05
CA LEU A 301 52.42 -7.34 14.01
C LEU A 301 53.60 -6.62 13.38
N ALA A 302 53.98 -5.48 13.98
CA ALA A 302 55.19 -4.75 13.58
C ALA A 302 56.37 -5.69 13.71
N ALA A 303 57.06 -5.93 12.57
CA ALA A 303 58.29 -6.69 12.48
C ALA A 303 59.51 -5.83 12.90
#